data_209c40ef68c0a179f58180f16d8eb4e9
#
_entry.id   209c40ef68c0a179f58180f16d8eb4e9
#
_cell.length_a   1.000
_cell.length_b   1.000
_cell.length_c   1.000
_cell.angle_alpha   90.00
_cell.angle_beta   90.00
_cell.angle_gamma   90.00
#
_symmetry.space_group_name_H-M   'P 1'
#
loop_
_entity.id
_entity.type
_entity.pdbx_description
1 polymer ?
#
loop_
_entity_poly.entity_id
_entity_poly.type
_entity_poly.pdbx_seq_one_letter_code
_entity_poly.pdbx_strand_id
1 'polypeptide(L)'
;MLKITTYRESPESLKVCLCGQFTGEYVSELQKTLWPEDTETEKIALDLSNVTFVDREAMVFLCGAKSRNVAIENIPSYVIRWIEQEGRCGSWRPESDK
;
A
#
# COMPACT_ATOMS: atom_id res chain seq x y z
N MET A 1 9.18 -13.51 2.69
CA MET A 1 9.87 -12.46 3.43
C MET A 1 9.70 -11.13 2.76
N LEU A 2 9.54 -10.08 3.52
CA LEU A 2 9.29 -8.75 2.97
C LEU A 2 10.38 -7.78 3.42
N LYS A 3 10.88 -7.02 2.48
CA LYS A 3 11.85 -5.97 2.79
C LYS A 3 11.17 -4.63 2.61
N ILE A 4 11.27 -3.78 3.61
CA ILE A 4 10.65 -2.46 3.61
C ILE A 4 11.74 -1.41 3.60
N THR A 5 11.74 -0.55 2.60
CA THR A 5 12.72 0.50 2.47
C THR A 5 11.98 1.84 2.42
N THR A 6 12.47 2.79 3.18
CA THR A 6 11.81 4.09 3.22
C THR A 6 12.76 5.17 2.70
N TYR A 7 12.19 6.11 1.96
CA TYR A 7 12.91 7.26 1.46
C TYR A 7 12.12 8.50 1.79
N ARG A 8 12.76 9.48 2.40
CA ARG A 8 12.08 10.74 2.67
C ARG A 8 12.45 11.73 1.59
N GLU A 9 11.49 12.04 0.74
CA GLU A 9 11.74 12.90 -0.41
C GLU A 9 11.68 14.37 -0.04
N SER A 10 10.96 14.67 1.02
CA SER A 10 10.89 16.03 1.53
C SER A 10 10.40 15.93 2.96
N PRO A 11 10.42 17.04 3.71
CA PRO A 11 9.93 16.98 5.09
C PRO A 11 8.48 16.47 5.19
N GLU A 12 7.71 16.59 4.11
CA GLU A 12 6.31 16.21 4.14
C GLU A 12 5.99 15.03 3.25
N SER A 13 6.99 14.39 2.68
CA SER A 13 6.74 13.36 1.70
C SER A 13 7.62 12.15 1.95
N LEU A 14 6.99 11.01 2.14
CA LEU A 14 7.68 9.77 2.44
C LEU A 14 7.34 8.72 1.39
N LYS A 15 8.35 8.07 0.85
CA LYS A 15 8.13 6.98 -0.08
C LYS A 15 8.59 5.68 0.56
N VAL A 16 7.74 4.68 0.49
CA VAL A 16 8.01 3.37 1.07
C VAL A 16 8.01 2.35 -0.05
N CYS A 17 9.10 1.63 -0.21
CA CYS A 17 9.22 0.60 -1.23
C CYS A 17 9.20 -0.77 -0.59
N LEU A 18 8.36 -1.65 -1.13
CA LEU A 18 8.25 -3.01 -0.63
C LEU A 18 8.87 -3.97 -1.62
N CYS A 19 9.55 -4.98 -1.11
CA CYS A 19 10.20 -5.96 -1.97
C CYS A 19 9.97 -7.34 -1.39
N GLY A 20 9.41 -8.24 -2.18
CA GLY A 20 9.21 -9.61 -1.77
C GLY A 20 7.75 -9.96 -1.59
N GLN A 21 7.45 -10.73 -0.56
CA GLN A 21 6.10 -11.23 -0.32
C GLN A 21 5.44 -10.42 0.77
N PHE A 22 4.39 -9.73 0.39
CA PHE A 22 3.64 -8.89 1.33
C PHE A 22 2.46 -9.69 1.86
N THR A 23 2.58 -10.16 3.09
CA THR A 23 1.56 -10.98 3.71
C THR A 23 1.07 -10.32 4.98
N GLY A 24 0.01 -10.90 5.54
CA GLY A 24 -0.63 -10.30 6.71
C GLY A 24 0.30 -10.15 7.89
N GLU A 25 1.31 -11.02 8.00
CA GLU A 25 2.22 -10.93 9.13
C GLU A 25 3.03 -9.63 9.13
N TYR A 26 3.10 -8.95 7.99
CA TYR A 26 3.86 -7.70 7.91
C TYR A 26 2.97 -6.47 8.02
N VAL A 27 1.67 -6.64 8.08
CA VAL A 27 0.75 -5.51 8.08
C VAL A 27 0.99 -4.61 9.28
N SER A 28 1.13 -5.22 10.45
CA SER A 28 1.32 -4.45 11.68
C SER A 28 2.61 -3.65 11.64
N GLU A 29 3.67 -4.25 11.12
CA GLU A 29 4.95 -3.55 11.01
C GLU A 29 4.84 -2.40 10.03
N LEU A 30 4.18 -2.62 8.93
CA LEU A 30 4.03 -1.59 7.92
C LEU A 30 3.17 -0.44 8.44
N GLN A 31 2.15 -0.75 9.20
CA GLN A 31 1.34 0.30 9.79
C GLN A 31 2.17 1.21 10.68
N LYS A 32 3.07 0.63 11.45
CA LYS A 32 3.93 1.44 12.31
C LYS A 32 4.90 2.27 11.50
N THR A 33 5.33 1.75 10.37
CA THR A 33 6.22 2.49 9.50
C THR A 33 5.52 3.68 8.85
N LEU A 34 4.30 3.48 8.40
CA LEU A 34 3.57 4.54 7.72
C LEU A 34 3.03 5.57 8.70
N TRP A 35 2.54 5.14 9.83
CA TRP A 35 1.89 6.04 10.78
C TRP A 35 2.40 5.78 12.19
N PRO A 36 3.67 6.11 12.45
CA PRO A 36 4.26 5.78 13.76
C PRO A 36 3.57 6.43 14.92
N GLU A 37 3.00 7.60 14.70
CA GLU A 37 2.31 8.30 15.78
C GLU A 37 0.88 8.63 15.39
N ASP A 38 0.34 7.82 14.51
CA ASP A 38 -1.04 7.98 14.08
C ASP A 38 -1.31 9.35 13.47
N THR A 39 -0.30 9.94 12.87
CA THR A 39 -0.49 11.20 12.17
C THR A 39 -0.72 10.93 10.70
N GLU A 40 -1.43 11.83 10.06
CA GLU A 40 -1.72 11.67 8.65
C GLU A 40 -1.40 12.93 7.87
N THR A 41 -0.44 13.69 8.37
CA THR A 41 -0.11 14.94 7.73
C THR A 41 0.90 14.78 6.60
N GLU A 42 1.58 13.66 6.55
CA GLU A 42 2.57 13.45 5.50
C GLU A 42 1.95 12.82 4.28
N LYS A 43 2.52 13.12 3.14
CA LYS A 43 2.16 12.43 1.92
C LYS A 43 2.97 11.15 1.84
N ILE A 44 2.29 10.04 1.71
CA ILE A 44 2.93 8.74 1.70
C ILE A 44 2.66 8.06 0.37
N ALA A 45 3.72 7.56 -0.25
CA ALA A 45 3.61 6.77 -1.46
C ALA A 45 4.16 5.38 -1.18
N LEU A 46 3.42 4.39 -1.59
CA LEU A 46 3.77 3.00 -1.38
C LEU A 46 4.06 2.38 -2.74
N ASP A 47 5.28 1.93 -2.95
CA ASP A 47 5.70 1.39 -4.24
C ASP A 47 5.76 -0.12 -4.15
N LEU A 48 4.97 -0.77 -4.98
CA LEU A 48 4.85 -2.23 -4.97
C LEU A 48 5.51 -2.88 -6.18
N SER A 49 6.38 -2.17 -6.88
CA SER A 49 6.94 -2.70 -8.11
C SER A 49 7.76 -3.98 -7.90
N ASN A 50 8.30 -4.18 -6.72
CA ASN A 50 9.10 -5.37 -6.43
C ASN A 50 8.39 -6.37 -5.55
N VAL A 51 7.09 -6.22 -5.39
CA VAL A 51 6.31 -7.18 -4.62
C VAL A 51 5.95 -8.36 -5.50
N THR A 52 6.21 -9.56 -5.01
CA THR A 52 5.98 -10.77 -5.78
C THR A 52 4.74 -11.53 -5.36
N PHE A 53 4.17 -11.19 -4.20
CA PHE A 53 3.00 -11.89 -3.69
C PHE A 53 2.28 -11.01 -2.69
N VAL A 54 0.96 -11.03 -2.73
CA VAL A 54 0.10 -10.29 -1.79
C VAL A 54 -0.98 -11.26 -1.33
N ASP A 55 -1.12 -11.45 -0.02
CA ASP A 55 -2.21 -12.30 0.46
C ASP A 55 -3.43 -11.44 0.79
N ARG A 56 -4.47 -12.10 1.28
CA ARG A 56 -5.74 -11.41 1.49
C ARG A 56 -5.65 -10.30 2.52
N GLU A 57 -4.97 -10.56 3.62
CA GLU A 57 -4.86 -9.54 4.66
C GLU A 57 -4.06 -8.34 4.20
N ALA A 58 -3.02 -8.61 3.41
CA ALA A 58 -2.24 -7.52 2.86
C ALA A 58 -3.07 -6.71 1.87
N MET A 59 -3.90 -7.38 1.09
CA MET A 59 -4.78 -6.68 0.17
C MET A 59 -5.75 -5.76 0.92
N VAL A 60 -6.31 -6.24 2.01
CA VAL A 60 -7.22 -5.43 2.80
C VAL A 60 -6.49 -4.22 3.37
N PHE A 61 -5.25 -4.43 3.81
CA PHE A 61 -4.44 -3.31 4.28
C PHE A 61 -4.25 -2.25 3.19
N LEU A 62 -4.00 -2.69 1.96
CA LEU A 62 -3.80 -1.75 0.87
C LEU A 62 -5.06 -0.92 0.62
N CYS A 63 -6.22 -1.56 0.72
CA CYS A 63 -7.48 -0.82 0.59
C CYS A 63 -7.61 0.23 1.68
N GLY A 64 -7.26 -0.13 2.90
CA GLY A 64 -7.33 0.82 4.00
C GLY A 64 -6.35 1.96 3.83
N ALA A 65 -5.15 1.65 3.34
CA ALA A 65 -4.15 2.68 3.12
C ALA A 65 -4.62 3.68 2.07
N LYS A 66 -5.24 3.17 1.00
CA LYS A 66 -5.74 4.05 -0.03
C LYS A 66 -6.82 4.97 0.52
N SER A 67 -7.65 4.46 1.41
CA SER A 67 -8.67 5.28 2.04
C SER A 67 -8.06 6.39 2.89
N ARG A 68 -6.84 6.21 3.34
CA ARG A 68 -6.14 7.21 4.14
C ARG A 68 -5.22 8.08 3.30
N ASN A 69 -5.47 8.11 2.00
CA ASN A 69 -4.76 8.99 1.07
C ASN A 69 -3.31 8.60 0.84
N VAL A 70 -2.99 7.33 1.03
CA VAL A 70 -1.69 6.82 0.65
C VAL A 70 -1.71 6.55 -0.85
N ALA A 71 -0.74 7.07 -1.57
CA ALA A 71 -0.63 6.81 -2.99
C ALA A 71 0.01 5.44 -3.18
N ILE A 72 -0.66 4.55 -3.88
CA ILE A 72 -0.13 3.21 -4.09
C ILE A 72 0.31 3.11 -5.54
N GLU A 73 1.59 2.87 -5.74
CA GLU A 73 2.21 2.90 -7.07
C GLU A 73 2.63 1.52 -7.50
N ASN A 74 2.54 1.28 -8.78
CA ASN A 74 3.06 0.06 -9.41
C ASN A 74 2.45 -1.21 -8.81
N ILE A 75 1.19 -1.15 -8.47
CA ILE A 75 0.51 -2.30 -7.90
C ILE A 75 0.38 -3.39 -8.97
N PRO A 76 0.68 -4.65 -8.64
CA PRO A 76 0.56 -5.72 -9.64
C PRO A 76 -0.86 -5.84 -10.15
N SER A 77 -1.01 -6.11 -11.44
CA SER A 77 -2.33 -6.14 -12.03
C SER A 77 -3.21 -7.24 -11.45
N TYR A 78 -2.64 -8.38 -11.05
CA TYR A 78 -3.49 -9.42 -10.48
C TYR A 78 -4.07 -8.99 -9.12
N VAL A 79 -3.37 -8.11 -8.42
CA VAL A 79 -3.89 -7.61 -7.16
C VAL A 79 -5.04 -6.64 -7.43
N ILE A 80 -4.91 -5.81 -8.44
CA ILE A 80 -6.00 -4.91 -8.81
C ILE A 80 -7.24 -5.70 -9.17
N ARG A 81 -7.08 -6.75 -9.96
CA ARG A 81 -8.22 -7.58 -10.34
C ARG A 81 -8.84 -8.24 -9.14
N TRP A 82 -8.00 -8.71 -8.23
CA TRP A 82 -8.49 -9.36 -7.02
C TRP A 82 -9.32 -8.38 -6.19
N ILE A 83 -8.82 -7.17 -6.02
CA ILE A 83 -9.54 -6.15 -5.26
C ILE A 83 -10.89 -5.86 -5.91
N GLU A 84 -10.91 -5.76 -7.22
CA GLU A 84 -12.15 -5.49 -7.94
C GLU A 84 -13.15 -6.62 -7.76
N GLN A 85 -12.67 -7.85 -7.80
CA GLN A 85 -13.55 -9.00 -7.66
C GLN A 85 -14.12 -9.11 -6.26
N GLU A 86 -13.31 -8.77 -5.26
CA GLU A 86 -13.78 -8.83 -3.89
C GLU A 86 -14.78 -7.73 -3.58
N GLY A 87 -14.63 -6.62 -4.27
CA GLY A 87 -15.51 -5.49 -4.01
C GLY A 87 -15.27 -4.82 -2.68
N ARG A 88 -14.19 -5.16 -2.00
CA ARG A 88 -13.97 -4.64 -0.67
C ARG A 88 -13.60 -3.17 -0.66
N CYS A 89 -12.82 -2.78 -1.64
CA CYS A 89 -12.38 -1.40 -1.71
C CYS A 89 -13.37 -0.53 -2.47
N GLY A 90 -14.44 -1.14 -2.88
CA GLY A 90 -15.48 -0.42 -3.59
C GLY A 90 -14.98 0.16 -4.89
N SER A 91 -14.50 1.35 -4.82
CA SER A 91 -14.16 2.07 -6.04
C SER A 91 -12.67 2.12 -6.27
N TRP A 92 -11.98 1.02 -6.06
CA TRP A 92 -10.56 1.00 -6.38
C TRP A 92 -10.41 0.95 -7.89
N ARG A 93 -10.13 2.10 -8.48
CA ARG A 93 -9.96 2.18 -9.92
C ARG A 93 -8.94 3.22 -10.24
N PRO A 94 -8.35 3.15 -11.43
CA PRO A 94 -7.55 4.26 -11.90
C PRO A 94 -8.40 5.51 -11.91
N GLU A 95 -7.81 6.62 -11.69
CA GLU A 95 -8.58 7.84 -11.55
C GLU A 95 -9.31 8.20 -12.83
N SER A 96 -8.92 7.66 -13.92
CA SER A 96 -9.59 7.98 -15.18
C SER A 96 -10.96 7.36 -15.29
N ASP A 97 -11.34 6.60 -14.39
CA ASP A 97 -12.57 5.93 -14.51
C ASP A 97 -13.77 6.80 -14.41
N LYS A 98 -14.12 7.04 -14.63
CA LYS A 98 -15.07 7.64 -14.58
C LYS A 98 -15.76 7.49 -14.93
#